data_ba2aa0ac714917b22c228c329341a78e
#
_entry.id   ba2aa0ac714917b22c228c329341a78e
#
_cell.length_a   1.000
_cell.length_b   1.000
_cell.length_c   1.000
_cell.angle_alpha   90.00
_cell.angle_beta   90.00
_cell.angle_gamma   90.00
#
_symmetry.space_group_name_H-M   'P 1'
#
loop_
_entity.id
_entity.type
_entity.pdbx_description
1 polymer ?
#
loop_
_entity_poly.entity_id
_entity_poly.type
_entity_poly.pdbx_seq_one_letter_code
_entity_poly.pdbx_strand_id
1 'polypeptide(L)' 'MYYVGIDIAKRSHEICCLSEFGDILDGNFFKIANTQTGLNKLQAKFQKFKINNDNCLIGMEATGHYWLVL' A
#
# COMPACT_ATOMS: atom_id res chain seq x y z
N MET A 1 -7.72 5.26 -11.79
CA MET A 1 -6.42 5.18 -11.09
C MET A 1 -6.64 4.79 -9.64
N TYR A 2 -5.90 3.82 -9.18
CA TYR A 2 -5.91 3.42 -7.76
C TYR A 2 -4.93 4.29 -6.98
N TYR A 3 -5.17 4.42 -5.68
CA TYR A 3 -4.27 5.12 -4.78
C TYR A 3 -3.86 4.16 -3.67
N VAL A 4 -2.56 4.06 -3.41
CA VAL A 4 -2.03 3.18 -2.38
C VAL A 4 -1.27 4.04 -1.38
N GLY A 5 -1.71 4.04 -0.14
CA GLY A 5 -1.03 4.71 0.96
C GLY A 5 -0.27 3.71 1.80
N ILE A 6 0.98 4.01 2.10
CA ILE A 6 1.83 3.14 2.92
C ILE A 6 2.39 3.96 4.07
N ASP A 7 2.04 3.56 5.29
CA ASP A 7 2.63 4.12 6.51
C ASP A 7 3.80 3.23 6.90
N ILE A 8 5.02 3.74 6.71
CA ILE A 8 6.25 2.97 6.86
C ILE A 8 6.68 3.00 8.32
N ALA A 9 6.87 1.83 8.90
CA ALA A 9 7.43 1.67 10.24
C ALA A 9 8.61 0.69 10.19
N LYS A 10 9.36 0.61 11.29
CA LYS A 10 10.60 -0.17 11.34
C LYS A 10 10.38 -1.66 11.06
N ARG A 11 9.32 -2.24 11.64
CA ARG A 11 9.09 -3.69 11.61
C ARG A 11 7.91 -4.10 10.75
N SER A 12 7.01 -3.18 10.48
CA SER A 12 5.82 -3.45 9.69
C SER A 12 5.34 -2.17 9.03
N HIS A 13 4.54 -2.34 7.99
CA HIS A 13 3.95 -1.21 7.27
C HIS A 13 2.45 -1.37 7.24
N GLU A 14 1.74 -0.27 7.36
CA GLU A 14 0.29 -0.26 7.23
C GLU A 14 -0.09 0.23 5.83
N ILE A 15 -0.92 -0.54 5.16
CA ILE A 15 -1.26 -0.32 3.75
C ILE A 15 -2.74 -0.01 3.63
N CYS A 16 -3.05 0.99 2.81
CA CYS A 16 -4.41 1.33 2.43
C CYS A 16 -4.48 1.43 0.91
N CYS A 17 -5.36 0.65 0.29
CA CYS A 17 -5.60 0.72 -1.15
C CYS A 17 -6.96 1.36 -1.39
N LEU A 18 -7.01 2.39 -2.23
CA LEU A 18 -8.21 3.13 -2.57
C LEU A 18 -8.53 2.99 -4.04
N SER A 19 -9.83 2.90 -4.36
CA SER A 19 -10.30 3.02 -5.73
C SER A 19 -10.16 4.45 -6.23
N GLU A 20 -10.40 4.67 -7.53
CA GLU A 20 -10.41 6.02 -8.10
C GLU A 20 -11.47 6.92 -7.49
N PHE A 21 -12.49 6.34 -6.84
CA PHE A 21 -13.55 7.09 -6.16
C PHE A 21 -13.26 7.31 -4.67
N GLY A 22 -12.11 6.87 -4.17
CA GLY A 22 -11.74 7.04 -2.77
C GLY A 22 -12.25 5.94 -1.83
N ASP A 23 -12.86 4.87 -2.36
CA ASP A 23 -13.33 3.77 -1.53
C ASP A 23 -12.15 2.87 -1.13
N ILE A 24 -12.13 2.45 0.13
CA ILE A 24 -11.11 1.53 0.63
C ILE A 24 -11.40 0.13 0.09
N LEU A 25 -10.43 -0.42 -0.65
CA LEU A 25 -10.55 -1.77 -1.18
C LEU A 25 -10.49 -2.79 -0.04
N ASP A 26 -11.30 -3.85 -0.11
CA ASP A 26 -11.54 -4.82 0.98
C ASP A 26 -12.14 -4.20 2.26
N GLY A 27 -12.42 -2.89 2.27
CA GLY A 27 -12.99 -2.21 3.42
C GLY A 27 -12.05 -2.06 4.62
N ASN A 28 -10.77 -2.40 4.48
CA ASN A 28 -9.82 -2.42 5.58
C ASN A 28 -8.43 -1.96 5.16
N PHE A 29 -7.74 -1.34 6.13
CA PHE A 29 -6.28 -1.25 6.07
C PHE A 29 -5.72 -2.63 6.41
N PHE A 30 -4.53 -2.93 5.94
CA PHE A 30 -3.85 -4.17 6.30
C PHE A 30 -2.38 -3.89 6.60
N LYS A 31 -1.77 -4.78 7.37
CA LYS A 31 -0.36 -4.68 7.74
C LYS A 31 0.45 -5.74 7.02
N ILE A 32 1.66 -5.36 6.65
CA ILE A 32 2.66 -6.30 6.16
C ILE A 32 3.92 -6.18 7.00
N ALA A 33 4.59 -7.29 7.24
CA ALA A 33 5.89 -7.27 7.89
C ALA A 33 6.94 -6.69 6.94
N ASN A 34 7.97 -6.04 7.49
CA ASN A 34 9.09 -5.53 6.70
C ASN A 34 10.04 -6.68 6.36
N THR A 35 9.55 -7.66 5.61
CA THR A 35 10.24 -8.89 5.22
C THR A 35 9.85 -9.26 3.80
N GLN A 36 10.55 -10.22 3.22
CA GLN A 36 10.19 -10.74 1.89
C GLN A 36 8.78 -11.35 1.90
N THR A 37 8.39 -12.03 2.98
CA THR A 37 7.04 -12.57 3.12
C THR A 37 5.99 -11.46 3.13
N GLY A 38 6.26 -10.37 3.83
CA GLY A 38 5.38 -9.20 3.83
C GLY A 38 5.24 -8.58 2.46
N LEU A 39 6.35 -8.45 1.73
CA LEU A 39 6.33 -7.94 0.36
C LEU A 39 5.53 -8.85 -0.57
N ASN A 40 5.66 -10.16 -0.43
CA ASN A 40 4.88 -11.12 -1.21
C ASN A 40 3.38 -10.98 -0.93
N LYS A 41 3.02 -10.72 0.31
CA LYS A 41 1.62 -10.45 0.70
C LYS A 41 1.08 -9.20 0.01
N LEU A 42 1.89 -8.14 -0.04
CA LEU A 42 1.51 -6.90 -0.74
C LEU A 42 1.30 -7.16 -2.24
N GLN A 43 2.20 -7.89 -2.87
CA GLN A 43 2.07 -8.25 -4.28
C GLN A 43 0.82 -9.06 -4.55
N ALA A 44 0.48 -10.00 -3.67
CA ALA A 44 -0.75 -10.79 -3.78
C ALA A 44 -1.99 -9.91 -3.70
N LYS A 45 -2.00 -8.91 -2.81
CA LYS A 45 -3.10 -7.95 -2.71
C LYS A 45 -3.22 -7.11 -3.99
N PHE A 46 -2.11 -6.66 -4.54
CA PHE A 46 -2.12 -5.91 -5.79
C PHE A 46 -2.68 -6.74 -6.94
N GLN A 47 -2.32 -8.02 -7.03
CA GLN A 47 -2.89 -8.92 -8.03
C GLN A 47 -4.39 -9.10 -7.84
N LYS A 48 -4.83 -9.26 -6.60
CA LYS A 48 -6.25 -9.41 -6.27
C LYS A 48 -7.06 -8.19 -6.72
N PHE A 49 -6.54 -6.98 -6.53
CA PHE A 49 -7.20 -5.74 -6.90
C PHE A 49 -6.92 -5.31 -8.33
N LYS A 50 -6.09 -6.05 -9.05
CA LYS A 50 -5.65 -5.72 -10.42
C LYS A 50 -4.92 -4.37 -10.47
N ILE A 51 -4.14 -4.08 -9.44
CA ILE A 51 -3.31 -2.88 -9.37
C ILE A 51 -1.95 -3.19 -10.01
N ASN A 52 -1.49 -2.29 -10.87
CA ASN A 52 -0.18 -2.38 -11.52
C ASN A 52 0.47 -1.00 -11.61
N ASN A 53 1.66 -0.93 -12.17
CA ASN A 53 2.43 0.33 -12.27
C ASN A 53 1.74 1.40 -13.11
N ASP A 54 0.87 1.00 -14.03
CA ASP A 54 0.25 1.93 -14.97
C ASP A 54 -1.06 2.52 -14.43
N ASN A 55 -1.63 1.92 -13.39
CA ASN A 55 -2.96 2.32 -12.90
C ASN A 55 -2.98 2.73 -11.43
N CYS A 56 -1.84 2.94 -10.80
CA CYS A 56 -1.81 3.35 -9.41
C CYS A 56 -0.81 4.45 -9.12
N LEU A 57 -1.11 5.22 -8.09
CA LEU A 57 -0.22 6.20 -7.47
C LEU A 57 0.05 5.75 -6.05
N ILE A 58 1.32 5.63 -5.68
CA ILE A 58 1.71 5.18 -4.35
C ILE A 58 2.32 6.34 -3.58
N GLY A 59 1.75 6.62 -2.42
CA GLY A 59 2.31 7.58 -1.47
C GLY A 59 2.78 6.86 -0.22
N MET A 60 3.94 7.25 0.29
CA MET A 60 4.52 6.67 1.50
C MET A 60 4.82 7.76 2.51
N GLU A 61 4.52 7.47 3.77
CA GLU A 61 4.88 8.32 4.90
C GLU A 61 5.63 7.48 5.91
N ALA A 62 6.84 7.89 6.25
CA ALA A 62 7.58 7.29 7.34
C ALA A 62 7.24 7.99 8.65
N THR A 63 7.37 7.26 9.77
CA THR A 63 7.08 7.80 11.11
C THR A 63 7.94 9.00 11.50
N GLY A 64 8.98 9.31 10.74
CA GLY A 64 9.82 10.48 10.93
C GLY A 64 9.43 11.70 10.10
N HIS A 65 8.22 11.74 9.57
CA HIS A 65 7.70 12.82 8.73
C HIS A 65 8.34 12.92 7.35
N TYR A 66 8.72 11.79 6.79
CA TYR A 66 9.23 11.72 5.42
C TYR A 66 8.13 11.33 4.46
N TRP A 67 8.14 11.97 3.29
CA TRP A 67 7.24 11.61 2.20
C TRP A 67 8.06 11.00 1.07
N LEU A 68 7.72 9.77 0.70
CA LEU A 68 8.31 9.10 -0.45
C LEU A 68 7.22 8.90 -1.49
N VAL A 69 7.48 9.37 -2.70
CA VAL A 69 6.56 9.20 -3.84
C VAL A 69 7.23 8.27 -4.84
N LEU A 70 6.53 7.21 -5.17
CA LEU A 70 7.01 6.23 -6.14
C LEU A 70 6.33 6.43 -7.50
#